data_ec54063e6d8a72421b67cbe53c9dbe9b
#
_entry.id   ec54063e6d8a72421b67cbe53c9dbe9b
#
_cell.length_a   1.000
_cell.length_b   1.000
_cell.length_c   1.000
_cell.angle_alpha   90.00
_cell.angle_beta   90.00
_cell.angle_gamma   90.00
#
_symmetry.space_group_name_H-M   'P 1'
#
loop_
_entity.id
_entity.type
_entity.pdbx_description
1 polymer ?
#
loop_
_entity_poly.entity_id
_entity_poly.type
_entity_poly.pdbx_seq_one_letter_code
_entity_poly.pdbx_strand_id
1 'polypeptide(L)'
;MSITESVTHHINSALDAAEDTVRVPDFTITLEGKDASLKNITQRIMSLTMTDNRGFEADRVTLEIDDADGGVVLPERGTRLSLAMGWKGESLTRKGAFVVDEVSHEGPPDKLTISANSADFREEFNVKREVSWHDVTVERVVSAIAHRYGLKAQISEMLMNIEIDHADQTEESDISFLTRMADMLGAITTVKNG
;
A
#
# COMPACT_ATOMS: atom_id res chain seq x y z
N MET A 1 50.09 0.94 -31.86
CA MET A 1 49.02 0.48 -30.98
C MET A 1 48.70 -0.95 -31.36
N SER A 2 48.95 -1.84 -30.41
CA SER A 2 48.76 -3.30 -30.63
C SER A 2 47.27 -3.64 -30.56
N ILE A 3 46.81 -4.55 -31.41
CA ILE A 3 45.44 -5.08 -31.40
C ILE A 3 45.06 -5.61 -30.01
N THR A 4 46.04 -6.11 -29.27
CA THR A 4 45.88 -6.64 -27.92
C THR A 4 45.47 -5.54 -26.89
N GLU A 5 46.03 -4.33 -27.01
CA GLU A 5 45.68 -3.21 -26.11
C GLU A 5 44.26 -2.69 -26.39
N SER A 6 43.83 -2.66 -27.66
CA SER A 6 42.50 -2.22 -28.03
C SER A 6 41.42 -3.19 -27.56
N VAL A 7 41.68 -4.51 -27.62
CA VAL A 7 40.75 -5.55 -27.14
C VAL A 7 40.65 -5.53 -25.60
N THR A 8 41.77 -5.35 -24.91
CA THR A 8 41.76 -5.29 -23.44
C THR A 8 41.03 -4.06 -22.93
N HIS A 9 41.15 -2.91 -23.60
CA HIS A 9 40.39 -1.70 -23.24
C HIS A 9 38.91 -1.86 -23.45
N HIS A 10 38.47 -2.52 -24.53
CA HIS A 10 37.04 -2.79 -24.80
C HIS A 10 36.46 -3.81 -23.83
N ILE A 11 37.21 -4.84 -23.44
CA ILE A 11 36.74 -5.82 -22.45
C ILE A 11 36.62 -5.17 -21.07
N ASN A 12 37.57 -4.35 -20.65
CA ASN A 12 37.50 -3.67 -19.36
C ASN A 12 36.36 -2.65 -19.33
N SER A 13 36.11 -1.89 -20.40
CA SER A 13 34.98 -0.97 -20.46
C SER A 13 33.61 -1.69 -20.49
N ALA A 14 33.55 -2.90 -21.04
CA ALA A 14 32.33 -3.73 -21.01
C ALA A 14 32.12 -4.39 -19.63
N LEU A 15 33.19 -4.72 -18.91
CA LEU A 15 33.16 -5.22 -17.54
C LEU A 15 32.79 -4.11 -16.55
N ASP A 16 33.28 -2.90 -16.73
CA ASP A 16 32.93 -1.72 -15.94
C ASP A 16 31.45 -1.28 -16.20
N ALA A 17 30.93 -1.53 -17.41
CA ALA A 17 29.51 -1.31 -17.72
C ALA A 17 28.57 -2.43 -17.19
N ALA A 18 29.12 -3.57 -16.81
CA ALA A 18 28.45 -4.72 -16.21
C ALA A 18 28.64 -4.80 -14.68
N GLU A 19 29.06 -3.73 -14.02
CA GLU A 19 28.82 -3.59 -12.59
C GLU A 19 27.30 -3.52 -12.41
N ASP A 20 26.72 -4.69 -12.20
CA ASP A 20 25.37 -4.88 -11.70
C ASP A 20 25.28 -4.08 -10.40
N THR A 21 24.85 -2.83 -10.51
CA THR A 21 24.75 -1.93 -9.36
C THR A 21 23.73 -2.58 -8.44
N VAL A 22 24.22 -3.24 -7.40
CA VAL A 22 23.38 -3.86 -6.36
C VAL A 22 22.39 -2.81 -5.89
N ARG A 23 21.12 -2.97 -6.27
CA ARG A 23 20.07 -2.07 -5.85
C ARG A 23 19.84 -2.24 -4.36
N VAL A 24 20.09 -1.20 -3.61
CA VAL A 24 19.90 -1.17 -2.15
C VAL A 24 18.50 -0.63 -1.90
N PRO A 25 17.62 -1.39 -1.22
CA PRO A 25 16.31 -0.90 -0.82
C PRO A 25 16.42 0.36 0.04
N ASP A 26 15.50 1.28 -0.15
CA ASP A 26 15.40 2.50 0.65
C ASP A 26 13.93 2.79 0.97
N PHE A 27 13.68 3.41 2.12
CA PHE A 27 12.35 3.74 2.56
C PHE A 27 12.34 4.99 3.44
N THR A 28 11.18 5.61 3.53
CA THR A 28 10.91 6.71 4.46
C THR A 28 9.60 6.43 5.18
N ILE A 29 9.64 6.54 6.51
CA ILE A 29 8.45 6.47 7.37
C ILE A 29 8.30 7.83 8.03
N THR A 30 7.07 8.37 8.01
CA THR A 30 6.70 9.61 8.69
C THR A 30 5.53 9.32 9.61
N LEU A 31 5.62 9.70 10.89
CA LEU A 31 4.52 9.62 11.86
C LEU A 31 3.87 11.00 12.02
N GLU A 32 2.54 11.06 12.06
CA GLU A 32 1.85 12.30 12.37
C GLU A 32 2.08 12.68 13.84
N GLY A 33 2.57 13.91 14.06
CA GLY A 33 2.61 14.53 15.38
C GLY A 33 3.90 14.44 16.19
N LYS A 34 4.93 13.68 15.77
CA LYS A 34 6.18 13.54 16.55
C LYS A 34 7.42 13.34 15.66
N ASP A 35 7.96 14.39 15.08
CA ASP A 35 9.18 14.31 14.25
C ASP A 35 10.44 13.82 14.99
N ALA A 36 10.51 13.99 16.31
CA ALA A 36 11.70 13.68 17.08
C ALA A 36 11.88 12.18 17.42
N SER A 37 10.78 11.42 17.54
CA SER A 37 10.84 9.99 17.85
C SER A 37 11.19 9.12 16.65
N LEU A 38 10.93 9.61 15.43
CA LEU A 38 11.14 8.89 14.18
C LEU A 38 12.60 8.59 13.85
N LYS A 39 13.50 9.56 14.09
CA LYS A 39 14.93 9.36 13.77
C LYS A 39 15.52 8.19 14.55
N ASN A 40 15.08 8.01 15.80
CA ASN A 40 15.52 6.88 16.62
C ASN A 40 14.92 5.56 16.15
N ILE A 41 13.66 5.54 15.72
CA ILE A 41 12.97 4.35 15.24
C ILE A 41 13.57 3.88 13.91
N THR A 42 13.74 4.77 12.94
CA THR A 42 14.21 4.41 11.58
C THR A 42 15.59 3.76 11.60
N GLN A 43 16.48 4.19 12.49
CA GLN A 43 17.83 3.61 12.61
C GLN A 43 17.85 2.23 13.29
N ARG A 44 16.78 1.85 13.97
CA ARG A 44 16.62 0.61 14.72
C ARG A 44 15.74 -0.41 14.03
N ILE A 45 15.20 -0.08 12.85
CA ILE A 45 14.37 -1.01 12.10
C ILE A 45 15.23 -2.19 11.64
N MET A 46 14.87 -3.37 12.12
CA MET A 46 15.46 -4.65 11.73
C MET A 46 14.80 -5.20 10.47
N SER A 47 13.48 -5.09 10.39
CA SER A 47 12.71 -5.49 9.22
C SER A 47 11.52 -4.56 8.98
N LEU A 48 11.18 -4.36 7.72
CA LEU A 48 9.98 -3.69 7.25
C LEU A 48 9.30 -4.59 6.25
N THR A 49 8.09 -4.98 6.54
CA THR A 49 7.25 -5.79 5.65
C THR A 49 5.99 -5.02 5.31
N MET A 50 5.70 -4.89 4.03
CA MET A 50 4.42 -4.38 3.55
C MET A 50 3.70 -5.48 2.78
N THR A 51 2.47 -5.77 3.19
CA THR A 51 1.57 -6.67 2.47
C THR A 51 0.52 -5.83 1.76
N ASP A 52 0.54 -5.89 0.43
CA ASP A 52 -0.45 -5.26 -0.45
C ASP A 52 -1.52 -6.31 -0.75
N ASN A 53 -2.65 -6.22 -0.09
CA ASN A 53 -3.74 -7.16 -0.20
C ASN A 53 -4.63 -6.85 -1.40
N ARG A 54 -5.28 -7.89 -1.94
CA ARG A 54 -6.26 -7.74 -3.02
C ARG A 54 -7.65 -7.43 -2.47
N GLY A 55 -8.46 -6.80 -3.29
CA GLY A 55 -9.84 -6.50 -2.93
C GLY A 55 -9.91 -5.43 -1.85
N PHE A 56 -10.78 -5.65 -0.86
CA PHE A 56 -11.02 -4.73 0.24
C PHE A 56 -10.30 -5.12 1.55
N GLU A 57 -9.37 -6.05 1.50
CA GLU A 57 -8.52 -6.32 2.66
C GLU A 57 -7.51 -5.18 2.86
N ALA A 58 -7.27 -4.79 4.14
CA ALA A 58 -6.32 -3.74 4.46
C ALA A 58 -4.90 -4.13 4.04
N ASP A 59 -4.24 -3.23 3.35
CA ASP A 59 -2.80 -3.32 3.26
C ASP A 59 -2.23 -3.20 4.67
N ARG A 60 -1.22 -3.99 4.98
CA ARG A 60 -0.60 -4.03 6.31
C ARG A 60 0.87 -3.70 6.20
N VAL A 61 1.34 -2.89 7.14
CA VAL A 61 2.77 -2.64 7.37
C VAL A 61 3.15 -3.20 8.73
N THR A 62 4.21 -3.99 8.76
CA THR A 62 4.81 -4.51 9.99
C THR A 62 6.25 -4.05 10.08
N LEU A 63 6.61 -3.46 11.21
CA LEU A 63 7.95 -2.99 11.53
C LEU A 63 8.47 -3.80 12.72
N GLU A 64 9.64 -4.39 12.58
CA GLU A 64 10.38 -4.95 13.70
C GLU A 64 11.55 -4.02 14.05
N ILE A 65 11.68 -3.69 15.31
CA ILE A 65 12.57 -2.65 15.83
C ILE A 65 13.41 -3.24 16.96
N ASP A 66 14.71 -3.01 16.92
CA ASP A 66 15.62 -3.33 18.03
C ASP A 66 15.40 -2.36 19.19
N ASP A 67 15.06 -2.91 20.37
CA ASP A 67 14.89 -2.17 21.61
C ASP A 67 15.77 -2.72 22.75
N ALA A 68 16.92 -3.28 22.41
CA ALA A 68 17.83 -3.90 23.39
C ALA A 68 18.26 -2.95 24.52
N ASP A 69 18.14 -1.64 24.34
CA ASP A 69 18.44 -0.60 25.33
C ASP A 69 17.19 -0.02 26.00
N GLY A 70 15.98 -0.48 25.65
CA GLY A 70 14.71 0.03 26.17
C GLY A 70 14.44 1.51 25.84
N GLY A 71 15.09 2.03 24.80
CA GLY A 71 15.07 3.46 24.46
C GLY A 71 14.04 3.86 23.40
N VAL A 72 13.26 2.93 22.87
CA VAL A 72 12.28 3.24 21.83
C VAL A 72 10.99 3.79 22.42
N VAL A 73 10.64 5.02 22.04
CA VAL A 73 9.33 5.58 22.39
C VAL A 73 8.29 5.03 21.42
N LEU A 74 7.39 4.20 21.95
CA LEU A 74 6.35 3.55 21.17
C LEU A 74 5.30 4.56 20.67
N PRO A 75 4.84 4.41 19.42
CA PRO A 75 3.66 5.13 18.97
C PRO A 75 2.41 4.60 19.68
N GLU A 76 1.49 5.48 19.95
CA GLU A 76 0.17 5.10 20.47
C GLU A 76 -0.66 4.42 19.37
N ARG A 77 -1.57 3.52 19.74
CA ARG A 77 -2.58 3.01 18.82
C ARG A 77 -3.37 4.16 18.22
N GLY A 78 -3.67 4.08 16.92
CA GLY A 78 -4.32 5.16 16.20
C GLY A 78 -3.37 6.20 15.62
N THR A 79 -2.06 6.14 15.93
CA THR A 79 -1.08 7.01 15.28
C THR A 79 -1.01 6.71 13.79
N ARG A 80 -1.07 7.78 12.97
CA ARG A 80 -0.93 7.64 11.52
C ARG A 80 0.54 7.65 11.13
N LEU A 81 0.90 6.71 10.26
CA LEU A 81 2.21 6.65 9.61
C LEU A 81 2.05 6.71 8.09
N SER A 82 2.95 7.37 7.41
CA SER A 82 3.06 7.35 5.95
C SER A 82 4.32 6.61 5.55
N LEU A 83 4.22 5.75 4.53
CA LEU A 83 5.31 4.95 4.02
C LEU A 83 5.61 5.31 2.56
N ALA A 84 6.89 5.50 2.24
CA ALA A 84 7.39 5.51 0.88
C ALA A 84 8.56 4.53 0.76
N MET A 85 8.65 3.80 -0.35
CA MET A 85 9.66 2.77 -0.59
C MET A 85 10.23 2.88 -2.00
N GLY A 86 11.47 2.47 -2.18
CA GLY A 86 12.16 2.47 -3.47
C GLY A 86 13.59 2.00 -3.36
N TRP A 87 14.46 2.58 -4.16
CA TRP A 87 15.87 2.23 -4.22
C TRP A 87 16.72 3.45 -3.84
N LYS A 88 17.81 3.21 -3.16
CA LYS A 88 18.75 4.25 -2.74
C LYS A 88 19.26 5.03 -3.95
N GLY A 89 19.10 6.36 -3.89
CA GLY A 89 19.49 7.25 -4.99
C GLY A 89 18.39 7.51 -6.03
N GLU A 90 17.23 6.86 -5.92
CA GLU A 90 16.05 7.09 -6.76
C GLU A 90 14.94 7.79 -5.94
N SER A 91 13.91 8.27 -6.63
CA SER A 91 12.72 8.82 -5.97
C SER A 91 11.90 7.69 -5.35
N LEU A 92 11.54 7.83 -4.06
CA LEU A 92 10.71 6.86 -3.38
C LEU A 92 9.24 6.96 -3.81
N THR A 93 8.62 5.82 -4.04
CA THR A 93 7.18 5.72 -4.35
C THR A 93 6.38 5.68 -3.07
N ARG A 94 5.39 6.57 -2.94
CA ARG A 94 4.45 6.55 -1.81
C ARG A 94 3.63 5.26 -1.83
N LYS A 95 3.53 4.61 -0.67
CA LYS A 95 2.75 3.38 -0.47
C LYS A 95 1.43 3.61 0.25
N GLY A 96 1.22 4.82 0.78
CA GLY A 96 -0.01 5.22 1.43
C GLY A 96 0.18 5.64 2.88
N ALA A 97 -0.95 5.86 3.55
CA ALA A 97 -1.04 6.14 4.97
C ALA A 97 -1.62 4.93 5.72
N PHE A 98 -1.08 4.65 6.88
CA PHE A 98 -1.46 3.51 7.72
C PHE A 98 -1.75 4.00 9.13
N VAL A 99 -2.57 3.27 9.87
CA VAL A 99 -2.91 3.54 11.27
C VAL A 99 -2.39 2.39 12.13
N VAL A 100 -1.60 2.71 13.14
CA VAL A 100 -1.09 1.73 14.10
C VAL A 100 -2.25 1.09 14.86
N ASP A 101 -2.39 -0.23 14.76
CA ASP A 101 -3.42 -1.01 15.44
C ASP A 101 -2.86 -1.88 16.57
N GLU A 102 -1.63 -2.34 16.41
CA GLU A 102 -0.99 -3.21 17.40
C GLU A 102 0.48 -2.84 17.61
N VAL A 103 0.88 -2.88 18.87
CA VAL A 103 2.28 -2.77 19.30
C VAL A 103 2.54 -3.89 20.28
N SER A 104 3.51 -4.75 20.00
CA SER A 104 3.92 -5.85 20.87
C SER A 104 5.41 -5.78 21.18
N HIS A 105 5.78 -6.27 22.36
CA HIS A 105 7.15 -6.37 22.82
C HIS A 105 7.47 -7.83 23.16
N GLU A 106 8.58 -8.32 22.64
CA GLU A 106 9.10 -9.66 22.91
C GLU A 106 10.55 -9.56 23.37
N GLY A 107 10.96 -10.42 24.27
CA GLY A 107 12.36 -10.49 24.71
C GLY A 107 12.69 -11.73 25.49
N PRO A 108 13.98 -11.99 25.81
CA PRO A 108 15.20 -11.52 25.18
C PRO A 108 15.54 -12.25 23.86
N PRO A 109 16.11 -11.59 22.83
CA PRO A 109 16.48 -10.17 22.80
C PRO A 109 15.25 -9.28 22.64
N ASP A 110 15.30 -8.09 23.27
CA ASP A 110 14.16 -7.18 23.27
C ASP A 110 13.88 -6.61 21.87
N LYS A 111 12.73 -6.97 21.35
CA LYS A 111 12.24 -6.61 20.01
C LYS A 111 10.84 -6.03 20.12
N LEU A 112 10.62 -4.92 19.45
CA LEU A 112 9.31 -4.31 19.31
C LEU A 112 8.76 -4.61 17.92
N THR A 113 7.49 -4.99 17.87
CA THR A 113 6.76 -5.16 16.60
C THR A 113 5.61 -4.17 16.56
N ILE A 114 5.58 -3.33 15.52
CA ILE A 114 4.50 -2.38 15.25
C ILE A 114 3.77 -2.86 14.01
N SER A 115 2.47 -3.12 14.16
CA SER A 115 1.58 -3.42 13.03
C SER A 115 0.65 -2.24 12.77
N ALA A 116 0.53 -1.86 11.51
CA ALA A 116 -0.34 -0.79 11.06
C ALA A 116 -1.11 -1.22 9.81
N ASN A 117 -2.40 -0.92 9.78
CA ASN A 117 -3.27 -1.19 8.64
C ASN A 117 -3.51 0.08 7.84
N SER A 118 -3.73 -0.07 6.53
CA SER A 118 -4.02 1.10 5.68
C SER A 118 -5.16 1.92 6.29
N ALA A 119 -4.97 3.25 6.30
CA ALA A 119 -5.94 4.21 6.81
C ALA A 119 -7.11 4.34 5.82
N ASP A 120 -7.93 3.30 5.74
CA ASP A 120 -9.03 3.21 4.79
C ASP A 120 -10.31 3.84 5.32
N PHE A 121 -11.10 4.35 4.41
CA PHE A 121 -12.49 4.78 4.62
C PHE A 121 -13.45 3.62 4.91
N ARG A 122 -12.95 2.48 5.44
CA ARG A 122 -13.71 1.21 5.51
C ARG A 122 -14.95 1.28 6.36
N GLU A 123 -14.93 2.04 7.45
CA GLU A 123 -16.11 2.16 8.31
C GLU A 123 -17.29 2.75 7.53
N GLU A 124 -17.05 3.78 6.72
CA GLU A 124 -18.07 4.41 5.88
C GLU A 124 -18.55 3.48 4.76
N PHE A 125 -17.66 2.71 4.16
CA PHE A 125 -18.00 1.74 3.11
C PHE A 125 -18.82 0.55 3.62
N ASN A 126 -18.74 0.23 4.90
CA ASN A 126 -19.50 -0.85 5.53
C ASN A 126 -20.93 -0.46 5.91
N VAL A 127 -21.31 0.79 5.75
CA VAL A 127 -22.69 1.24 6.01
C VAL A 127 -23.64 0.56 5.03
N LYS A 128 -24.61 -0.18 5.55
CA LYS A 128 -25.65 -0.85 4.76
C LYS A 128 -26.59 0.17 4.12
N ARG A 129 -26.97 -0.10 2.89
CA ARG A 129 -27.82 0.78 2.09
C ARG A 129 -28.93 0.00 1.39
N GLU A 130 -29.94 0.74 0.98
CA GLU A 130 -31.01 0.28 0.11
C GLU A 130 -31.01 1.16 -1.14
N VAL A 131 -30.53 0.63 -2.25
CA VAL A 131 -30.44 1.32 -3.53
C VAL A 131 -30.79 0.35 -4.66
N SER A 132 -31.67 0.76 -5.55
CA SER A 132 -31.98 0.02 -6.77
C SER A 132 -31.36 0.72 -7.97
N TRP A 133 -30.69 -0.05 -8.80
CA TRP A 133 -30.06 0.38 -10.03
C TRP A 133 -30.82 -0.20 -11.21
N HIS A 134 -31.25 0.66 -12.15
CA HIS A 134 -32.01 0.26 -13.32
C HIS A 134 -31.42 0.91 -14.58
N ASP A 135 -31.31 0.15 -15.65
CA ASP A 135 -30.86 0.61 -16.97
C ASP A 135 -29.62 1.51 -16.90
N VAL A 136 -28.58 1.04 -16.21
CA VAL A 136 -27.33 1.77 -15.99
C VAL A 136 -26.14 0.95 -16.41
N THR A 137 -25.00 1.61 -16.68
CA THR A 137 -23.74 0.93 -16.95
C THR A 137 -22.96 0.67 -15.66
N VAL A 138 -22.03 -0.30 -15.70
CA VAL A 138 -21.07 -0.56 -14.63
C VAL A 138 -20.32 0.72 -14.25
N GLU A 139 -19.90 1.52 -15.26
CA GLU A 139 -19.24 2.80 -15.02
C GLU A 139 -20.10 3.73 -14.16
N ARG A 140 -21.38 3.83 -14.46
CA ARG A 140 -22.32 4.69 -13.72
C ARG A 140 -22.43 4.29 -12.27
N VAL A 141 -22.55 3.00 -11.99
CA VAL A 141 -22.64 2.45 -10.65
C VAL A 141 -21.36 2.71 -9.86
N VAL A 142 -20.21 2.30 -10.41
CA VAL A 142 -18.91 2.44 -9.73
C VAL A 142 -18.57 3.91 -9.50
N SER A 143 -18.83 4.78 -10.49
CA SER A 143 -18.58 6.22 -10.36
C SER A 143 -19.47 6.87 -9.32
N ALA A 144 -20.74 6.49 -9.24
CA ALA A 144 -21.68 7.02 -8.24
C ALA A 144 -21.25 6.61 -6.82
N ILE A 145 -20.83 5.36 -6.62
CA ILE A 145 -20.32 4.88 -5.35
C ILE A 145 -19.00 5.57 -4.99
N ALA A 146 -18.03 5.62 -5.91
CA ALA A 146 -16.76 6.31 -5.69
C ALA A 146 -16.93 7.78 -5.29
N HIS A 147 -17.81 8.49 -5.99
CA HIS A 147 -18.13 9.90 -5.71
C HIS A 147 -18.68 10.10 -4.29
N ARG A 148 -19.46 9.15 -3.76
CA ARG A 148 -20.01 9.18 -2.40
C ARG A 148 -18.93 9.29 -1.32
N TYR A 149 -17.75 8.73 -1.60
CA TYR A 149 -16.60 8.72 -0.71
C TYR A 149 -15.47 9.67 -1.14
N GLY A 150 -15.73 10.54 -2.10
CA GLY A 150 -14.72 11.47 -2.62
C GLY A 150 -13.59 10.79 -3.39
N LEU A 151 -13.81 9.55 -3.85
CA LEU A 151 -12.83 8.76 -4.57
C LEU A 151 -12.98 8.93 -6.09
N LYS A 152 -11.88 8.63 -6.80
CA LYS A 152 -11.86 8.58 -8.25
C LYS A 152 -12.05 7.14 -8.73
N ALA A 153 -13.11 6.89 -9.51
CA ALA A 153 -13.31 5.60 -10.14
C ALA A 153 -12.27 5.36 -11.25
N GLN A 154 -11.73 4.15 -11.29
CA GLN A 154 -10.92 3.63 -12.40
C GLN A 154 -11.50 2.28 -12.81
N ILE A 155 -11.95 2.17 -14.05
CA ILE A 155 -12.69 1.02 -14.54
C ILE A 155 -12.03 0.56 -15.84
N SER A 156 -11.89 -0.76 -16.01
CA SER A 156 -11.39 -1.34 -17.26
C SER A 156 -12.34 -0.99 -18.42
N GLU A 157 -11.78 -0.64 -19.59
CA GLU A 157 -12.55 -0.35 -20.81
C GLU A 157 -13.48 -1.50 -21.19
N MET A 158 -13.10 -2.74 -20.87
CA MET A 158 -13.92 -3.93 -21.15
C MET A 158 -15.19 -3.99 -20.30
N LEU A 159 -15.20 -3.34 -19.12
CA LEU A 159 -16.29 -3.43 -18.15
C LEU A 159 -17.18 -2.17 -18.14
N MET A 160 -16.63 -1.02 -18.47
CA MET A 160 -17.30 0.27 -18.26
C MET A 160 -18.66 0.38 -18.97
N ASN A 161 -18.79 -0.21 -20.16
CA ASN A 161 -20.00 -0.14 -20.99
C ASN A 161 -20.95 -1.33 -20.82
N ILE A 162 -20.69 -2.25 -19.88
CA ILE A 162 -21.60 -3.35 -19.60
C ILE A 162 -22.88 -2.78 -19.00
N GLU A 163 -23.99 -3.09 -19.61
CA GLU A 163 -25.32 -2.67 -19.17
C GLU A 163 -25.80 -3.56 -18.02
N ILE A 164 -26.42 -2.93 -17.02
CA ILE A 164 -27.08 -3.55 -15.88
C ILE A 164 -28.55 -3.19 -15.98
N ASP A 165 -29.36 -4.16 -16.41
CA ASP A 165 -30.82 -3.97 -16.53
C ASP A 165 -31.44 -3.69 -15.16
N HIS A 166 -31.00 -4.46 -14.16
CA HIS A 166 -31.46 -4.32 -12.78
C HIS A 166 -30.46 -4.91 -11.79
N ALA A 167 -30.17 -4.16 -10.72
CA ALA A 167 -29.42 -4.64 -9.56
C ALA A 167 -29.90 -3.95 -8.27
N ASP A 168 -30.21 -4.74 -7.27
CA ASP A 168 -30.60 -4.25 -5.94
C ASP A 168 -29.44 -4.39 -4.96
N GLN A 169 -29.24 -3.33 -4.21
CA GLN A 169 -28.41 -3.29 -3.01
C GLN A 169 -29.38 -3.20 -1.83
N THR A 170 -29.73 -4.35 -1.24
CA THR A 170 -30.72 -4.44 -0.16
C THR A 170 -30.02 -4.84 1.13
N GLU A 171 -30.06 -3.97 2.14
CA GLU A 171 -29.30 -4.12 3.40
C GLU A 171 -27.82 -4.51 3.17
N GLU A 172 -27.27 -4.09 2.06
CA GLU A 172 -25.94 -4.44 1.59
C GLU A 172 -25.02 -3.21 1.63
N SER A 173 -23.79 -3.37 2.09
CA SER A 173 -22.81 -2.28 2.07
C SER A 173 -22.27 -2.03 0.65
N ASP A 174 -21.75 -0.83 0.41
CA ASP A 174 -21.16 -0.50 -0.90
C ASP A 174 -19.99 -1.41 -1.26
N ILE A 175 -19.18 -1.82 -0.26
CA ILE A 175 -18.10 -2.82 -0.44
C ILE A 175 -18.67 -4.16 -0.91
N SER A 176 -19.65 -4.70 -0.19
CA SER A 176 -20.25 -6.01 -0.51
C SER A 176 -20.90 -6.00 -1.88
N PHE A 177 -21.61 -4.92 -2.19
CA PHE A 177 -22.27 -4.74 -3.49
C PHE A 177 -21.27 -4.70 -4.65
N LEU A 178 -20.21 -3.89 -4.52
CA LEU A 178 -19.15 -3.80 -5.55
C LEU A 178 -18.39 -5.11 -5.70
N THR A 179 -18.11 -5.83 -4.60
CA THR A 179 -17.47 -7.15 -4.63
C THR A 179 -18.34 -8.15 -5.38
N ARG A 180 -19.61 -8.25 -5.01
CA ARG A 180 -20.57 -9.16 -5.68
C ARG A 180 -20.72 -8.84 -7.16
N MET A 181 -20.79 -7.57 -7.53
CA MET A 181 -20.88 -7.15 -8.92
C MET A 181 -19.61 -7.49 -9.69
N ALA A 182 -18.44 -7.27 -9.09
CA ALA A 182 -17.16 -7.62 -9.69
C ALA A 182 -17.03 -9.14 -9.89
N ASP A 183 -17.40 -9.94 -8.89
CA ASP A 183 -17.40 -11.42 -8.99
C ASP A 183 -18.27 -11.93 -10.15
N MET A 184 -19.47 -11.35 -10.33
CA MET A 184 -20.36 -11.69 -11.44
C MET A 184 -19.74 -11.36 -12.81
N LEU A 185 -18.89 -10.35 -12.87
CA LEU A 185 -18.21 -9.90 -14.10
C LEU A 185 -16.83 -10.53 -14.28
N GLY A 186 -16.39 -11.43 -13.40
CA GLY A 186 -15.06 -12.01 -13.42
C GLY A 186 -13.94 -11.00 -13.16
N ALA A 187 -14.23 -9.95 -12.41
CA ALA A 187 -13.34 -8.84 -12.10
C ALA A 187 -13.01 -8.79 -10.61
N ILE A 188 -12.10 -7.90 -10.24
CA ILE A 188 -11.76 -7.58 -8.86
C ILE A 188 -11.95 -6.08 -8.66
N THR A 189 -12.61 -5.70 -7.59
CA THR A 189 -12.70 -4.32 -7.14
C THR A 189 -11.81 -4.09 -5.93
N THR A 190 -11.22 -2.91 -5.83
CA THR A 190 -10.34 -2.54 -4.72
C THR A 190 -10.33 -1.03 -4.53
N VAL A 191 -10.06 -0.58 -3.31
CA VAL A 191 -9.79 0.84 -3.01
C VAL A 191 -8.31 0.97 -2.66
N LYS A 192 -7.60 1.83 -3.36
CA LYS A 192 -6.19 2.12 -3.11
C LYS A 192 -6.00 3.63 -2.91
N ASN A 193 -5.14 3.95 -1.95
CA ASN A 193 -4.66 5.32 -1.76
C ASN A 193 -3.54 5.57 -2.78
N GLY A 194 -3.89 6.18 -3.92
CA GLY A 194 -2.98 6.52 -5.00
C GLY A 194 -2.21 7.80 -4.75
#